data_898467ddec171bb03a9c46a2dd774438
#
_entry.id   898467ddec171bb03a9c46a2dd774438
#
_cell.length_a   1.000
_cell.length_b   1.000
_cell.length_c   1.000
_cell.angle_alpha   90.00
_cell.angle_beta   90.00
_cell.angle_gamma   90.00
#
_symmetry.space_group_name_H-M   'P 1'
#
loop_
_entity.id
_entity.type
_entity.pdbx_description
1 polymer ?
#
loop_
_entity_poly.entity_id
_entity_poly.type
_entity_poly.pdbx_seq_one_letter_code
_entity_poly.pdbx_strand_id
1 'polypeptide(L)'
;LTSDEEIGMLGAQALDTSDITARRLINIDSETEGVLFVSCAGGVRAQCEIELGSRVASSKNVHTVYEITVGGLQGGHSGVEIHKQHANAIKVLGSLLTGIQRECDICVSDITGGGKENAIPKEATAFIAINSDESPAFVKKFREYTAILQQEYKAVEPDIAICLEKKDIAADIYSLEASKNIIYVLGQAIDGVCRMSTQIQGMVETS
;
A
#
# COMPACT_ATOMS: atom_id res chain seq x y z
N LEU A 1 6.09 -27.99 -19.05
CA LEU A 1 5.42 -27.32 -17.91
C LEU A 1 6.45 -26.99 -16.86
N THR A 2 6.39 -25.77 -16.36
CA THR A 2 7.21 -25.31 -15.23
C THR A 2 6.31 -25.07 -14.03
N SER A 3 6.87 -25.14 -12.82
CA SER A 3 6.17 -24.89 -11.56
C SER A 3 6.39 -23.45 -11.08
N ASP A 4 5.62 -23.05 -10.07
CA ASP A 4 5.86 -21.84 -9.28
C ASP A 4 5.79 -20.53 -10.07
N GLU A 5 4.91 -20.45 -11.07
CA GLU A 5 4.70 -19.23 -11.85
C GLU A 5 4.26 -18.07 -10.93
N GLU A 6 3.26 -18.29 -10.09
CA GLU A 6 2.66 -17.30 -9.18
C GLU A 6 3.57 -16.83 -8.04
N ILE A 7 4.64 -17.55 -7.77
CA ILE A 7 5.58 -17.25 -6.67
C ILE A 7 7.01 -17.00 -7.16
N GLY A 8 7.13 -16.41 -8.35
CA GLY A 8 8.39 -15.93 -8.90
C GLY A 8 8.99 -16.79 -10.00
N MET A 9 8.21 -17.65 -10.63
CA MET A 9 8.63 -18.47 -11.79
C MET A 9 9.86 -19.36 -11.52
N LEU A 10 10.00 -19.90 -10.30
CA LEU A 10 11.19 -20.67 -9.88
C LEU A 10 11.46 -21.84 -10.80
N GLY A 11 10.41 -22.55 -11.25
CA GLY A 11 10.54 -23.66 -12.18
C GLY A 11 11.06 -23.23 -13.56
N ALA A 12 10.68 -22.05 -14.05
CA ALA A 12 11.18 -21.52 -15.30
C ALA A 12 12.64 -21.04 -15.17
N GLN A 13 13.02 -20.45 -14.05
CA GLN A 13 14.39 -20.00 -13.77
C GLN A 13 15.36 -21.19 -13.62
N ALA A 14 14.88 -22.31 -13.04
CA ALA A 14 15.66 -23.53 -12.85
C ALA A 14 15.72 -24.43 -14.09
N LEU A 15 15.04 -24.07 -15.19
CA LEU A 15 15.00 -24.88 -16.40
C LEU A 15 16.38 -24.96 -17.07
N ASP A 16 16.88 -26.18 -17.19
CA ASP A 16 18.06 -26.44 -18.04
C ASP A 16 17.66 -26.32 -19.52
N THR A 17 18.21 -25.33 -20.20
CA THR A 17 17.94 -25.05 -21.61
C THR A 17 18.96 -25.67 -22.55
N SER A 18 19.95 -26.40 -22.05
CA SER A 18 21.05 -26.98 -22.86
C SER A 18 20.57 -27.90 -23.98
N ASP A 19 19.50 -28.67 -23.73
CA ASP A 19 18.90 -29.58 -24.68
C ASP A 19 17.78 -28.97 -25.54
N ILE A 20 17.45 -27.71 -25.33
CA ILE A 20 16.39 -27.03 -26.09
C ILE A 20 16.95 -26.46 -27.39
N THR A 21 16.65 -27.15 -28.48
CA THR A 21 17.07 -26.71 -29.85
C THR A 21 16.00 -25.88 -30.57
N ALA A 22 14.81 -25.73 -29.99
CA ALA A 22 13.71 -24.98 -30.54
C ALA A 22 14.09 -23.51 -30.80
N ARG A 23 13.65 -22.94 -31.93
CA ARG A 23 13.85 -21.54 -32.28
C ARG A 23 12.56 -20.70 -32.28
N ARG A 24 11.46 -21.34 -31.95
CA ARG A 24 10.14 -20.69 -31.83
C ARG A 24 9.50 -21.08 -30.51
N LEU A 25 8.96 -20.09 -29.79
CA LEU A 25 8.23 -20.28 -28.57
C LEU A 25 6.82 -19.72 -28.79
N ILE A 26 5.82 -20.50 -28.42
CA ILE A 26 4.42 -20.08 -28.38
C ILE A 26 4.00 -20.10 -26.92
N ASN A 27 3.75 -18.92 -26.37
CA ASN A 27 3.14 -18.76 -25.04
C ASN A 27 1.62 -18.64 -25.22
N ILE A 28 0.87 -19.51 -24.54
CA ILE A 28 -0.59 -19.57 -24.57
C ILE A 28 -1.24 -19.10 -23.26
N ASP A 29 -0.49 -18.42 -22.41
CA ASP A 29 -0.91 -17.93 -21.10
C ASP A 29 -1.63 -16.58 -21.18
N SER A 30 -2.04 -16.15 -22.37
CA SER A 30 -2.80 -14.92 -22.54
C SER A 30 -4.30 -15.18 -22.35
N GLU A 31 -4.96 -14.36 -21.53
CA GLU A 31 -6.39 -14.43 -21.28
C GLU A 31 -7.24 -13.67 -22.31
N THR A 32 -6.61 -12.87 -23.18
CA THR A 32 -7.33 -12.04 -24.16
C THR A 32 -7.45 -12.75 -25.50
N GLU A 33 -8.66 -13.20 -25.82
CA GLU A 33 -8.94 -13.88 -27.08
C GLU A 33 -8.68 -13.00 -28.30
N GLY A 34 -8.03 -13.56 -29.30
CA GLY A 34 -7.75 -12.87 -30.58
C GLY A 34 -6.62 -11.83 -30.51
N VAL A 35 -5.91 -11.72 -29.41
CA VAL A 35 -4.79 -10.78 -29.22
C VAL A 35 -3.46 -11.52 -29.17
N LEU A 36 -2.46 -11.02 -29.90
CA LEU A 36 -1.09 -11.47 -29.82
C LEU A 36 -0.25 -10.42 -29.07
N PHE A 37 0.25 -10.80 -27.89
CA PHE A 37 1.19 -9.96 -27.14
C PHE A 37 2.59 -10.15 -27.69
N VAL A 38 3.21 -9.07 -28.13
CA VAL A 38 4.55 -9.08 -28.77
C VAL A 38 5.66 -8.56 -27.85
N SER A 39 5.28 -8.01 -26.70
CA SER A 39 6.20 -7.51 -25.67
C SER A 39 5.52 -7.47 -24.32
N CYS A 40 6.30 -7.38 -23.26
CA CYS A 40 5.82 -7.14 -21.91
C CYS A 40 6.71 -6.10 -21.21
N ALA A 41 6.15 -5.46 -20.20
CA ALA A 41 6.93 -4.59 -19.31
C ALA A 41 7.86 -5.43 -18.42
N GLY A 42 9.02 -4.88 -18.10
CA GLY A 42 9.86 -5.40 -17.03
C GLY A 42 9.41 -4.89 -15.67
N GLY A 43 9.89 -5.54 -14.60
CA GLY A 43 9.64 -5.11 -13.22
C GLY A 43 10.90 -5.20 -12.40
N VAL A 44 10.97 -4.35 -11.38
CA VAL A 44 11.98 -4.42 -10.32
C VAL A 44 11.25 -4.45 -8.98
N ARG A 45 11.62 -5.41 -8.14
CA ARG A 45 11.13 -5.52 -6.78
C ARG A 45 12.20 -5.01 -5.82
N ALA A 46 11.84 -4.09 -4.95
CA ALA A 46 12.70 -3.58 -3.90
C ALA A 46 12.09 -3.90 -2.53
N GLN A 47 12.85 -4.59 -1.69
CA GLN A 47 12.51 -4.77 -0.29
C GLN A 47 13.31 -3.74 0.52
N CYS A 48 12.59 -2.88 1.25
CA CYS A 48 13.19 -1.84 2.08
C CYS A 48 13.00 -2.21 3.56
N GLU A 49 14.08 -2.24 4.32
CA GLU A 49 14.08 -2.47 5.76
C GLU A 49 14.52 -1.19 6.45
N ILE A 50 13.77 -0.77 7.47
CA ILE A 50 14.05 0.46 8.22
C ILE A 50 14.21 0.09 9.70
N GLU A 51 15.36 0.41 10.27
CA GLU A 51 15.58 0.26 11.70
C GLU A 51 14.85 1.37 12.47
N LEU A 52 13.89 0.99 13.30
CA LEU A 52 13.02 1.91 14.03
C LEU A 52 13.38 2.04 15.52
N GLY A 53 14.34 1.25 15.98
CA GLY A 53 14.68 1.16 17.39
C GLY A 53 13.67 0.33 18.22
N SER A 54 13.80 0.41 19.52
CA SER A 54 12.94 -0.36 20.44
C SER A 54 11.59 0.30 20.63
N ARG A 55 10.55 -0.53 20.79
CA ARG A 55 9.24 -0.09 21.25
C ARG A 55 9.22 -0.01 22.77
N VAL A 56 8.38 0.86 23.30
CA VAL A 56 8.10 0.98 24.74
C VAL A 56 6.61 0.78 24.99
N ALA A 57 6.27 0.17 26.13
CA ALA A 57 4.87 -0.02 26.49
C ALA A 57 4.16 1.32 26.67
N SER A 58 3.03 1.51 26.00
CA SER A 58 2.16 2.66 26.26
C SER A 58 1.52 2.55 27.64
N SER A 59 1.35 3.68 28.32
CA SER A 59 0.62 3.73 29.59
C SER A 59 -0.82 4.13 29.33
N LYS A 60 -1.78 3.32 29.77
CA LYS A 60 -3.23 3.64 29.67
C LYS A 60 -3.62 4.96 30.38
N ASN A 61 -2.82 5.40 31.34
CA ASN A 61 -3.05 6.68 32.04
C ASN A 61 -2.55 7.89 31.23
N VAL A 62 -1.68 7.65 30.24
CA VAL A 62 -1.04 8.70 29.44
C VAL A 62 -1.53 8.65 28.00
N HIS A 63 -1.73 7.45 27.46
CA HIS A 63 -2.04 7.27 26.05
C HIS A 63 -3.44 6.66 25.85
N THR A 64 -4.11 7.15 24.83
CA THR A 64 -5.28 6.51 24.23
C THR A 64 -4.85 5.81 22.94
N VAL A 65 -5.13 4.53 22.83
CA VAL A 65 -4.82 3.73 21.63
C VAL A 65 -6.00 3.75 20.68
N TYR A 66 -5.71 3.94 19.41
CA TYR A 66 -6.68 3.88 18.32
C TYR A 66 -6.24 2.87 17.26
N GLU A 67 -7.22 2.17 16.71
CA GLU A 67 -7.11 1.46 15.45
C GLU A 67 -7.71 2.32 14.35
N ILE A 68 -6.97 2.50 13.28
CA ILE A 68 -7.42 3.14 12.04
C ILE A 68 -7.45 2.07 10.98
N THR A 69 -8.58 1.92 10.29
CA THR A 69 -8.71 1.02 9.15
C THR A 69 -9.09 1.80 7.91
N VAL A 70 -8.45 1.47 6.81
CA VAL A 70 -8.81 1.91 5.46
C VAL A 70 -9.25 0.67 4.70
N GLY A 71 -10.41 0.71 4.07
CA GLY A 71 -10.98 -0.41 3.32
C GLY A 71 -12.05 0.05 2.35
N GLY A 72 -12.79 -0.93 1.80
CA GLY A 72 -13.82 -0.66 0.79
C GLY A 72 -13.26 -0.27 -0.57
N LEU A 73 -11.96 -0.49 -0.82
CA LEU A 73 -11.31 -0.15 -2.07
C LEU A 73 -11.43 -1.26 -3.11
N GLN A 74 -11.50 -0.90 -4.38
CA GLN A 74 -11.62 -1.84 -5.49
C GLN A 74 -10.37 -2.70 -5.65
N GLY A 75 -9.18 -2.08 -5.50
CA GLY A 75 -7.90 -2.73 -5.78
C GLY A 75 -7.73 -3.03 -7.26
N GLY A 76 -7.01 -4.09 -7.57
CA GLY A 76 -6.75 -4.53 -8.95
C GLY A 76 -5.34 -5.06 -9.11
N HIS A 77 -5.01 -5.49 -10.34
CA HIS A 77 -3.67 -5.91 -10.69
C HIS A 77 -2.75 -4.69 -10.88
N SER A 78 -1.61 -4.65 -10.16
CA SER A 78 -0.70 -3.51 -10.14
C SER A 78 -0.04 -3.19 -11.50
N GLY A 79 -0.03 -4.13 -12.43
CA GLY A 79 0.44 -3.92 -13.80
C GLY A 79 -0.70 -3.61 -14.75
N VAL A 80 -1.61 -4.56 -14.97
CA VAL A 80 -2.65 -4.49 -16.00
C VAL A 80 -3.70 -3.41 -15.71
N GLU A 81 -3.99 -3.14 -14.44
CA GLU A 81 -5.06 -2.22 -14.04
C GLU A 81 -4.56 -0.90 -13.43
N ILE A 82 -3.26 -0.71 -13.31
CA ILE A 82 -2.68 0.51 -12.71
C ILE A 82 -3.15 1.81 -13.40
N HIS A 83 -3.45 1.73 -14.70
CA HIS A 83 -4.00 2.85 -15.47
C HIS A 83 -5.39 3.30 -15.00
N LYS A 84 -6.12 2.47 -14.27
CA LYS A 84 -7.43 2.80 -13.71
C LYS A 84 -7.35 3.72 -12.50
N GLN A 85 -6.14 3.89 -11.93
CA GLN A 85 -5.86 4.77 -10.79
C GLN A 85 -6.67 4.42 -9.53
N HIS A 86 -6.93 3.12 -9.29
CA HIS A 86 -7.55 2.66 -8.05
C HIS A 86 -6.67 3.05 -6.86
N ALA A 87 -7.30 3.39 -5.75
CA ALA A 87 -6.58 3.83 -4.56
C ALA A 87 -5.84 2.66 -3.90
N ASN A 88 -4.64 2.97 -3.41
CA ASN A 88 -3.84 2.09 -2.57
C ASN A 88 -4.12 2.40 -1.10
N ALA A 89 -4.66 1.44 -0.35
CA ALA A 89 -5.03 1.63 1.06
C ALA A 89 -3.86 2.09 1.95
N ILE A 90 -2.65 1.58 1.69
CA ILE A 90 -1.44 1.99 2.43
C ILE A 90 -1.13 3.46 2.17
N LYS A 91 -1.29 3.90 0.92
CA LYS A 91 -1.07 5.30 0.54
C LYS A 91 -2.13 6.23 1.12
N VAL A 92 -3.39 5.82 1.12
CA VAL A 92 -4.50 6.55 1.76
C VAL A 92 -4.23 6.71 3.26
N LEU A 93 -3.85 5.61 3.94
CA LEU A 93 -3.48 5.62 5.36
C LEU A 93 -2.28 6.54 5.63
N GLY A 94 -1.22 6.44 4.82
CA GLY A 94 -0.04 7.29 4.90
C GLY A 94 -0.37 8.78 4.72
N SER A 95 -1.24 9.11 3.78
CA SER A 95 -1.71 10.48 3.54
C SER A 95 -2.52 11.02 4.71
N LEU A 96 -3.42 10.21 5.27
CA LEU A 96 -4.20 10.53 6.46
C LEU A 96 -3.29 10.85 7.65
N LEU A 97 -2.38 9.94 7.97
CA LEU A 97 -1.46 10.10 9.10
C LEU A 97 -0.51 11.29 8.89
N THR A 98 -0.03 11.51 7.67
CA THR A 98 0.80 12.67 7.32
C THR A 98 0.07 13.99 7.53
N GLY A 99 -1.21 14.05 7.19
CA GLY A 99 -2.05 15.22 7.45
C GLY A 99 -2.17 15.49 8.94
N ILE A 100 -2.58 14.48 9.71
CA ILE A 100 -2.86 14.63 11.14
C ILE A 100 -1.59 14.95 11.96
N GLN A 101 -0.45 14.31 11.65
CA GLN A 101 0.79 14.51 12.41
C GLN A 101 1.38 15.92 12.35
N ARG A 102 0.87 16.78 11.45
CA ARG A 102 1.25 18.19 11.39
C ARG A 102 0.73 18.97 12.60
N GLU A 103 -0.30 18.47 13.25
CA GLU A 103 -1.03 19.14 14.32
C GLU A 103 -1.13 18.31 15.61
N CYS A 104 -0.90 16.99 15.53
CA CYS A 104 -0.99 16.07 16.66
C CYS A 104 0.22 15.15 16.67
N ASP A 105 0.81 14.92 17.84
CA ASP A 105 1.87 13.94 17.99
C ASP A 105 1.28 12.52 17.99
N ILE A 106 1.74 11.69 17.05
CA ILE A 106 1.28 10.31 16.84
C ILE A 106 2.44 9.36 17.13
N CYS A 107 2.23 8.43 18.06
CA CYS A 107 3.13 7.30 18.25
C CYS A 107 2.55 6.06 17.56
N VAL A 108 3.27 5.50 16.62
CA VAL A 108 2.88 4.29 15.89
C VAL A 108 3.18 3.06 16.75
N SER A 109 2.22 2.14 16.82
CA SER A 109 2.42 0.80 17.40
C SER A 109 2.65 -0.23 16.31
N ASP A 110 1.73 -0.26 15.32
CA ASP A 110 1.82 -1.20 14.21
C ASP A 110 1.14 -0.62 12.97
N ILE A 111 1.62 -1.01 11.79
CA ILE A 111 0.98 -0.71 10.51
C ILE A 111 1.06 -1.95 9.64
N THR A 112 -0.09 -2.37 9.13
CA THR A 112 -0.20 -3.50 8.22
C THR A 112 -1.02 -3.12 7.00
N GLY A 113 -0.72 -3.70 5.86
CA GLY A 113 -1.47 -3.49 4.64
C GLY A 113 -0.85 -4.24 3.47
N GLY A 114 -1.62 -4.35 2.39
CA GLY A 114 -1.22 -5.14 1.24
C GLY A 114 -1.38 -6.65 1.47
N GLY A 115 -1.11 -7.42 0.45
CA GLY A 115 -1.22 -8.88 0.51
C GLY A 115 -0.34 -9.51 -0.54
N LYS A 116 -0.73 -9.38 -1.82
CA LYS A 116 0.06 -9.89 -2.95
C LYS A 116 0.86 -8.74 -3.59
N GLU A 117 2.07 -9.05 -4.04
CA GLU A 117 2.99 -8.08 -4.65
C GLU A 117 2.49 -7.50 -5.98
N ASN A 118 1.64 -8.25 -6.69
CA ASN A 118 1.04 -7.85 -7.95
C ASN A 118 -0.38 -7.27 -7.79
N ALA A 119 -0.80 -6.95 -6.57
CA ALA A 119 -2.14 -6.42 -6.29
C ALA A 119 -2.07 -5.05 -5.61
N ILE A 120 -2.90 -4.12 -6.07
CA ILE A 120 -3.11 -2.83 -5.41
C ILE A 120 -3.75 -3.10 -4.05
N PRO A 121 -3.16 -2.66 -2.92
CA PRO A 121 -3.69 -2.88 -1.59
C PRO A 121 -5.11 -2.35 -1.40
N LYS A 122 -6.04 -3.22 -1.02
CA LYS A 122 -7.45 -2.86 -0.75
C LYS A 122 -7.70 -2.42 0.67
N GLU A 123 -6.85 -2.86 1.58
CA GLU A 123 -7.01 -2.66 3.02
C GLU A 123 -5.67 -2.29 3.66
N ALA A 124 -5.74 -1.44 4.66
CA ALA A 124 -4.62 -1.12 5.54
C ALA A 124 -5.13 -0.81 6.94
N THR A 125 -4.34 -1.16 7.93
CA THR A 125 -4.66 -0.93 9.35
C THR A 125 -3.46 -0.32 10.06
N ALA A 126 -3.72 0.65 10.93
CA ALA A 126 -2.70 1.19 11.83
C ALA A 126 -3.20 1.15 13.28
N PHE A 127 -2.32 0.73 14.19
CA PHE A 127 -2.47 0.94 15.62
C PHE A 127 -1.58 2.09 16.04
N ILE A 128 -2.18 3.11 16.63
CA ILE A 128 -1.49 4.32 17.06
C ILE A 128 -1.84 4.68 18.49
N ALA A 129 -0.96 5.38 19.16
CA ALA A 129 -1.20 5.94 20.48
C ALA A 129 -1.07 7.46 20.45
N ILE A 130 -2.02 8.12 21.08
CA ILE A 130 -2.08 9.58 21.21
C ILE A 130 -2.07 9.90 22.71
N ASN A 131 -1.45 11.02 23.10
CA ASN A 131 -1.61 11.53 24.45
C ASN A 131 -3.11 11.71 24.77
N SER A 132 -3.57 11.20 25.89
CA SER A 132 -5.00 11.17 26.24
C SER A 132 -5.62 12.56 26.28
N ASP A 133 -4.86 13.57 26.67
CA ASP A 133 -5.32 14.96 26.71
C ASP A 133 -5.51 15.55 25.29
N GLU A 134 -4.78 15.05 24.30
CA GLU A 134 -4.87 15.48 22.91
C GLU A 134 -5.89 14.68 22.08
N SER A 135 -6.43 13.61 22.66
CA SER A 135 -7.37 12.71 22.00
C SER A 135 -8.59 13.42 21.36
N PRO A 136 -9.23 14.41 21.99
CA PRO A 136 -10.33 15.13 21.35
C PRO A 136 -9.90 15.92 20.10
N ALA A 137 -8.71 16.54 20.14
CA ALA A 137 -8.16 17.27 19.00
C ALA A 137 -7.82 16.32 17.85
N PHE A 138 -7.18 15.18 18.17
CA PHE A 138 -6.89 14.12 17.21
C PHE A 138 -8.16 13.61 16.53
N VAL A 139 -9.21 13.26 17.25
CA VAL A 139 -10.48 12.77 16.68
C VAL A 139 -11.11 13.80 15.75
N LYS A 140 -11.03 15.08 16.09
CA LYS A 140 -11.49 16.16 15.21
C LYS A 140 -10.69 16.19 13.91
N LYS A 141 -9.36 16.16 13.98
CA LYS A 141 -8.48 16.15 12.82
C LYS A 141 -8.66 14.89 11.96
N PHE A 142 -8.79 13.74 12.59
CA PHE A 142 -9.13 12.52 11.90
C PHE A 142 -10.36 12.67 11.01
N ARG A 143 -11.46 13.23 11.53
CA ARG A 143 -12.68 13.45 10.77
C ARG A 143 -12.50 14.44 9.62
N GLU A 144 -11.77 15.54 9.86
CA GLU A 144 -11.47 16.55 8.84
C GLU A 144 -10.70 15.93 7.66
N TYR A 145 -9.60 15.23 7.93
CA TYR A 145 -8.78 14.60 6.88
C TYR A 145 -9.48 13.41 6.21
N THR A 146 -10.25 12.62 6.96
CA THR A 146 -11.07 11.54 6.40
C THR A 146 -12.07 12.09 5.38
N ALA A 147 -12.76 13.18 5.70
CA ALA A 147 -13.72 13.79 4.77
C ALA A 147 -13.04 14.31 3.49
N ILE A 148 -11.83 14.86 3.60
CA ILE A 148 -11.04 15.31 2.43
C ILE A 148 -10.69 14.12 1.55
N LEU A 149 -10.13 13.05 2.12
CA LEU A 149 -9.72 11.87 1.37
C LEU A 149 -10.91 11.15 0.73
N GLN A 150 -12.03 10.99 1.45
CA GLN A 150 -13.24 10.40 0.88
C GLN A 150 -13.79 11.22 -0.29
N GLN A 151 -13.71 12.55 -0.22
CA GLN A 151 -14.12 13.41 -1.33
C GLN A 151 -13.15 13.31 -2.52
N GLU A 152 -11.85 13.22 -2.27
CA GLU A 152 -10.81 13.06 -3.30
C GLU A 152 -10.99 11.77 -4.09
N TYR A 153 -11.20 10.66 -3.38
CA TYR A 153 -11.32 9.34 -4.00
C TYR A 153 -12.73 8.97 -4.46
N LYS A 154 -13.74 9.79 -4.18
CA LYS A 154 -15.17 9.48 -4.40
C LYS A 154 -15.49 8.96 -5.82
N ALA A 155 -14.80 9.46 -6.84
CA ALA A 155 -15.07 9.11 -8.23
C ALA A 155 -14.57 7.70 -8.59
N VAL A 156 -13.45 7.27 -8.00
CA VAL A 156 -12.78 6.00 -8.32
C VAL A 156 -13.00 4.94 -7.25
N GLU A 157 -13.32 5.35 -6.02
CA GLU A 157 -13.55 4.47 -4.86
C GLU A 157 -14.85 4.88 -4.15
N PRO A 158 -16.01 4.61 -4.72
CA PRO A 158 -17.30 5.05 -4.15
C PRO A 158 -17.59 4.47 -2.76
N ASP A 159 -17.01 3.29 -2.45
CA ASP A 159 -17.23 2.55 -1.21
C ASP A 159 -16.10 2.73 -0.20
N ILE A 160 -15.18 3.68 -0.42
CA ILE A 160 -14.05 3.93 0.49
C ILE A 160 -14.53 4.16 1.92
N ALA A 161 -14.02 3.34 2.83
CA ALA A 161 -14.30 3.42 4.26
C ALA A 161 -13.00 3.68 5.04
N ILE A 162 -12.99 4.76 5.83
CA ILE A 162 -11.90 5.10 6.74
C ILE A 162 -12.49 5.18 8.13
N CYS A 163 -12.13 4.22 9.00
CA CYS A 163 -12.73 4.07 10.31
C CYS A 163 -11.71 4.31 11.41
N LEU A 164 -12.18 4.82 12.55
CA LEU A 164 -11.41 5.02 13.78
C LEU A 164 -12.11 4.31 14.92
N GLU A 165 -11.40 3.43 15.59
CA GLU A 165 -11.89 2.75 16.77
C GLU A 165 -10.95 2.96 17.96
N LYS A 166 -11.50 3.40 19.09
CA LYS A 166 -10.75 3.46 20.35
C LYS A 166 -10.60 2.07 20.92
N LYS A 167 -9.37 1.68 21.25
CA LYS A 167 -9.07 0.38 21.86
C LYS A 167 -8.70 0.53 23.34
N ASP A 168 -9.27 -0.31 24.18
CA ASP A 168 -8.90 -0.40 25.60
C ASP A 168 -7.79 -1.44 25.82
N ILE A 169 -6.65 -1.22 25.15
CA ILE A 169 -5.47 -2.07 25.23
C ILE A 169 -4.23 -1.23 25.57
N ALA A 170 -3.24 -1.86 26.19
CA ALA A 170 -1.88 -1.34 26.15
C ALA A 170 -1.23 -1.80 24.83
N ALA A 171 -0.43 -0.95 24.22
CA ALA A 171 0.28 -1.27 23.01
C ALA A 171 1.77 -0.89 23.16
N ASP A 172 2.65 -1.67 22.57
CA ASP A 172 4.05 -1.28 22.45
C ASP A 172 4.17 -0.26 21.31
N ILE A 173 4.70 0.91 21.61
CA ILE A 173 4.77 2.04 20.67
C ILE A 173 6.22 2.41 20.36
N TYR A 174 6.45 2.84 19.15
CA TYR A 174 7.69 3.47 18.75
C TYR A 174 7.81 4.89 19.32
N SER A 175 9.03 5.39 19.42
CA SER A 175 9.26 6.80 19.76
C SER A 175 8.56 7.72 18.77
N LEU A 176 8.28 8.95 19.19
CA LEU A 176 7.67 9.96 18.33
C LEU A 176 8.50 10.21 17.05
N GLU A 177 9.83 10.22 17.16
CA GLU A 177 10.74 10.40 16.03
C GLU A 177 10.65 9.23 15.04
N ALA A 178 10.72 7.98 15.55
CA ALA A 178 10.56 6.79 14.70
C ALA A 178 9.18 6.77 14.03
N SER A 179 8.12 7.15 14.76
CA SER A 179 6.77 7.23 14.23
C SER A 179 6.65 8.27 13.12
N LYS A 180 7.28 9.45 13.27
CA LYS A 180 7.35 10.47 12.22
C LYS A 180 8.05 9.95 10.97
N ASN A 181 9.12 9.18 11.12
CA ASN A 181 9.84 8.58 10.00
C ASN A 181 8.99 7.53 9.29
N ILE A 182 8.28 6.65 10.03
CA ILE A 182 7.34 5.67 9.45
C ILE A 182 6.27 6.37 8.62
N ILE A 183 5.61 7.37 9.21
CA ILE A 183 4.52 8.11 8.54
C ILE A 183 5.06 8.86 7.32
N TYR A 184 6.25 9.45 7.42
CA TYR A 184 6.91 10.12 6.30
C TYR A 184 7.15 9.15 5.13
N VAL A 185 7.71 7.98 5.38
CA VAL A 185 7.97 6.98 4.33
C VAL A 185 6.67 6.56 3.65
N LEU A 186 5.61 6.24 4.41
CA LEU A 186 4.31 5.88 3.84
C LEU A 186 3.70 7.02 3.01
N GLY A 187 3.80 8.25 3.50
CA GLY A 187 3.27 9.42 2.81
C GLY A 187 4.04 9.77 1.53
N GLN A 188 5.36 9.56 1.50
CA GLN A 188 6.22 9.93 0.37
C GLN A 188 6.46 8.78 -0.63
N ALA A 189 6.18 7.53 -0.26
CA ALA A 189 6.31 6.41 -1.20
C ALA A 189 5.58 6.69 -2.51
N ILE A 190 6.24 6.44 -3.62
CA ILE A 190 5.65 6.59 -4.95
C ILE A 190 4.55 5.54 -5.13
N ASP A 191 3.45 5.91 -5.74
CA ASP A 191 2.31 5.03 -5.97
C ASP A 191 1.59 5.42 -7.28
N GLY A 192 1.10 4.42 -8.01
CA GLY A 192 0.34 4.62 -9.22
C GLY A 192 1.20 4.92 -10.46
N VAL A 193 0.58 5.52 -11.46
CA VAL A 193 1.24 5.82 -12.74
C VAL A 193 2.23 6.97 -12.59
N CYS A 194 3.52 6.68 -12.80
CA CYS A 194 4.58 7.68 -12.78
C CYS A 194 4.74 8.36 -14.14
N ARG A 195 4.59 7.60 -15.24
CA ARG A 195 4.77 8.12 -16.60
C ARG A 195 3.90 7.39 -17.61
N MET A 196 3.26 8.15 -18.47
CA MET A 196 2.59 7.62 -19.67
C MET A 196 3.53 7.62 -20.87
N SER A 197 3.38 6.65 -21.77
CA SER A 197 4.15 6.61 -23.00
C SER A 197 3.86 7.83 -23.87
N THR A 198 4.93 8.43 -24.40
CA THR A 198 4.82 9.52 -25.37
C THR A 198 4.63 9.02 -26.81
N GLN A 199 4.82 7.72 -27.03
CA GLN A 199 4.76 7.10 -28.36
C GLN A 199 3.47 6.31 -28.57
N ILE A 200 2.92 5.71 -27.50
CA ILE A 200 1.73 4.87 -27.58
C ILE A 200 0.67 5.47 -26.66
N GLN A 201 -0.41 5.95 -27.27
CA GLN A 201 -1.51 6.56 -26.52
C GLN A 201 -2.17 5.56 -25.55
N GLY A 202 -2.37 5.98 -24.30
CA GLY A 202 -3.02 5.18 -23.28
C GLY A 202 -2.13 4.12 -22.60
N MET A 203 -0.89 3.96 -23.04
CA MET A 203 0.05 3.01 -22.44
C MET A 203 0.79 3.63 -21.26
N VAL A 204 0.78 2.94 -20.12
CA VAL A 204 1.64 3.27 -18.96
C VAL A 204 3.07 2.84 -19.29
N GLU A 205 4.03 3.74 -19.13
CA GLU A 205 5.45 3.46 -19.35
C GLU A 205 6.15 3.07 -18.05
N THR A 206 5.81 3.75 -16.95
CA THR A 206 6.31 3.44 -15.60
C THR A 206 5.25 3.68 -14.54
N SER A 207 5.21 2.82 -13.54
CA SER A 207 4.34 2.90 -12.36
C SER A 207 5.07 2.42 -11.11
#